data_a3c0336239fcf566f50cb67554f98e2e
#
_entry.id   a3c0336239fcf566f50cb67554f98e2e
#
_cell.length_a   1.000
_cell.length_b   1.000
_cell.length_c   1.000
_cell.angle_alpha   90.00
_cell.angle_beta   90.00
_cell.angle_gamma   90.00
#
_symmetry.space_group_name_H-M   'P 1'
#
loop_
_entity.id
_entity.type
_entity.pdbx_description
1 polymer ?
#
loop_
_entity_poly.entity_id
_entity_poly.type
_entity_poly.pdbx_seq_one_letter_code
_entity_poly.pdbx_strand_id
1 'polypeptide(L)'
;MNNKTPRIACLGWGSLIWKPGELPIFDGWKTDGPMLPVEFARESGGQRITLVICDNVDPVRTCWTLLEAKDIGTAMSTLASREGISGKRVAMDIGYCDLSTGMHHGLRANDIAAWAAGHELDGVVWTNLPCGFKNSRHILRLTPTLKKSIRSFSKRLLPGCLPIVLWLSQCLTSFIIWFSRMHWPIISI
;
A
#
# COMPACT_ATOMS: atom_id res chain seq x y z
N MET A 1 -12.83 -0.15 -34.73
CA MET A 1 -12.43 -0.68 -33.42
C MET A 1 -11.97 0.51 -32.60
N ASN A 2 -12.68 0.90 -31.54
CA ASN A 2 -12.29 2.02 -30.68
C ASN A 2 -11.06 1.62 -29.89
N ASN A 3 -9.91 2.17 -30.28
CA ASN A 3 -8.61 1.92 -29.64
C ASN A 3 -8.49 2.80 -28.36
N LYS A 4 -9.44 2.66 -27.43
CA LYS A 4 -9.39 3.36 -26.15
C LYS A 4 -8.30 2.69 -25.29
N THR A 5 -7.30 3.47 -24.90
CA THR A 5 -6.28 2.99 -23.94
C THR A 5 -6.98 2.57 -22.63
N PRO A 6 -6.74 1.38 -22.10
CA PRO A 6 -7.39 0.93 -20.89
C PRO A 6 -6.98 1.79 -19.67
N ARG A 7 -7.94 2.06 -18.82
CA ARG A 7 -7.74 2.81 -17.58
C ARG A 7 -7.36 1.85 -16.45
N ILE A 8 -6.07 1.59 -16.30
CA ILE A 8 -5.54 0.68 -15.29
C ILE A 8 -4.94 1.49 -14.14
N ALA A 9 -5.43 1.25 -12.93
CA ALA A 9 -4.95 1.90 -11.73
C ALA A 9 -3.91 1.04 -10.98
N CYS A 10 -3.01 1.71 -10.27
CA CYS A 10 -2.16 1.11 -9.25
C CYS A 10 -2.59 1.62 -7.88
N LEU A 11 -2.92 0.73 -6.95
CA LEU A 11 -3.09 1.11 -5.55
C LEU A 11 -1.73 1.30 -4.89
N GLY A 12 -1.63 2.34 -4.06
CA GLY A 12 -0.40 2.71 -3.40
C GLY A 12 -0.55 2.99 -1.90
N TRP A 13 0.46 2.55 -1.18
CA TRP A 13 0.70 2.88 0.22
C TRP A 13 2.19 2.92 0.50
N GLY A 14 2.59 3.58 1.57
CA GLY A 14 3.99 3.67 1.96
C GLY A 14 4.88 4.30 0.90
N SER A 15 6.07 3.75 0.76
CA SER A 15 7.12 4.30 -0.10
C SER A 15 6.74 4.38 -1.58
N LEU A 16 5.75 3.63 -2.03
CA LEU A 16 5.28 3.68 -3.41
C LEU A 16 4.75 5.07 -3.78
N ILE A 17 4.15 5.78 -2.81
CA ILE A 17 3.55 7.10 -3.04
C ILE A 17 4.62 8.19 -3.21
N TRP A 18 5.63 8.25 -2.33
CA TRP A 18 6.64 9.32 -2.36
C TRP A 18 7.92 8.96 -3.11
N LYS A 19 8.10 7.69 -3.45
CA LYS A 19 9.24 7.20 -4.22
C LYS A 19 8.78 6.14 -5.22
N PRO A 20 7.99 6.51 -6.23
CA PRO A 20 7.42 5.56 -7.20
C PRO A 20 8.49 4.91 -8.12
N GLY A 21 9.69 5.50 -8.22
CA GLY A 21 10.75 4.99 -9.11
C GLY A 21 10.35 5.07 -10.58
N GLU A 22 10.58 4.00 -11.31
CA GLU A 22 10.28 3.86 -12.74
C GLU A 22 8.80 3.50 -13.02
N LEU A 23 7.90 3.58 -12.03
CA LEU A 23 6.48 3.31 -12.26
C LEU A 23 5.89 4.39 -13.18
N PRO A 24 5.30 4.04 -14.34
CA PRO A 24 4.77 5.01 -15.30
C PRO A 24 3.44 5.59 -14.80
N ILE A 25 3.52 6.52 -13.86
CA ILE A 25 2.39 7.17 -13.25
C ILE A 25 1.81 8.22 -14.20
N PHE A 26 0.50 8.17 -14.40
CA PHE A 26 -0.26 9.18 -15.08
C PHE A 26 -1.12 9.98 -14.07
N ASP A 27 -1.01 11.31 -14.09
CA ASP A 27 -1.85 12.23 -13.32
C ASP A 27 -1.71 12.19 -11.79
N GLY A 28 -0.57 11.70 -11.25
CA GLY A 28 -0.27 11.74 -9.83
C GLY A 28 -1.12 10.80 -8.95
N TRP A 29 -0.95 10.92 -7.63
CA TRP A 29 -1.66 10.08 -6.65
C TRP A 29 -2.96 10.75 -6.19
N LYS A 30 -4.06 9.98 -6.23
CA LYS A 30 -5.38 10.33 -5.69
C LYS A 30 -5.57 9.66 -4.33
N THR A 31 -6.31 10.31 -3.43
CA THR A 31 -6.43 9.89 -2.02
C THR A 31 -7.77 9.23 -1.67
N ASP A 32 -8.60 8.98 -2.65
CA ASP A 32 -9.93 8.39 -2.56
C ASP A 32 -9.99 6.90 -2.95
N GLY A 33 -8.86 6.20 -2.79
CA GLY A 33 -8.77 4.76 -3.04
C GLY A 33 -9.64 3.92 -2.10
N PRO A 34 -9.71 2.60 -2.30
CA PRO A 34 -10.52 1.71 -1.48
C PRO A 34 -10.06 1.68 -0.02
N MET A 35 -10.99 1.41 0.89
CA MET A 35 -10.68 1.15 2.30
C MET A 35 -10.12 -0.26 2.44
N LEU A 36 -8.83 -0.38 2.78
CA LEU A 36 -8.15 -1.67 2.92
C LEU A 36 -7.46 -1.79 4.28
N PRO A 37 -7.40 -3.00 4.86
CA PRO A 37 -6.72 -3.25 6.12
C PRO A 37 -5.20 -3.33 5.90
N VAL A 38 -4.56 -2.18 5.70
CA VAL A 38 -3.11 -2.05 5.45
C VAL A 38 -2.37 -1.74 6.75
N GLU A 39 -1.36 -2.56 7.09
CA GLU A 39 -0.58 -2.40 8.31
C GLU A 39 0.91 -2.76 8.07
N PHE A 40 1.79 -2.24 8.92
CA PHE A 40 3.20 -2.63 8.97
C PHE A 40 3.35 -4.04 9.55
N ALA A 41 3.05 -5.03 8.77
CA ALA A 41 2.93 -6.42 9.20
C ALA A 41 3.89 -7.38 8.48
N ARG A 42 4.92 -6.86 7.80
CA ARG A 42 5.91 -7.67 7.08
C ARG A 42 7.33 -7.19 7.33
N GLU A 43 8.23 -8.11 7.62
CA GLU A 43 9.66 -7.86 7.62
C GLU A 43 10.24 -8.07 6.22
N SER A 44 10.82 -7.02 5.63
CA SER A 44 11.52 -7.04 4.35
C SER A 44 13.05 -7.16 4.55
N GLY A 45 13.81 -7.19 3.45
CA GLY A 45 15.27 -7.22 3.50
C GLY A 45 15.86 -6.04 4.28
N GLY A 46 16.94 -6.30 5.04
CA GLY A 46 17.61 -5.27 5.86
C GLY A 46 16.83 -4.88 7.12
N GLN A 47 16.01 -5.78 7.68
CA GLN A 47 15.24 -5.56 8.92
C GLN A 47 14.22 -4.40 8.83
N ARG A 48 13.77 -4.04 7.63
CA ARG A 48 12.75 -3.02 7.43
C ARG A 48 11.37 -3.62 7.59
N ILE A 49 10.48 -2.90 8.26
CA ILE A 49 9.06 -3.25 8.33
C ILE A 49 8.34 -2.56 7.17
N THR A 50 7.52 -3.31 6.45
CA THR A 50 6.77 -2.84 5.28
C THR A 50 5.27 -3.01 5.47
N LEU A 51 4.53 -2.16 4.79
CA LEU A 51 3.08 -2.15 4.77
C LEU A 51 2.57 -3.24 3.82
N VAL A 52 1.61 -4.00 4.31
CA VAL A 52 0.92 -5.04 3.53
C VAL A 52 -0.55 -5.08 3.92
N ILE A 53 -1.40 -5.64 3.05
CA ILE A 53 -2.78 -5.96 3.42
C ILE A 53 -2.72 -7.06 4.48
N CYS A 54 -3.38 -6.83 5.62
CA CYS A 54 -3.34 -7.72 6.78
C CYS A 54 -4.73 -7.81 7.41
N ASP A 55 -5.25 -9.02 7.58
CA ASP A 55 -6.55 -9.20 8.24
C ASP A 55 -6.50 -8.81 9.73
N ASN A 56 -7.65 -8.49 10.29
CA ASN A 56 -7.84 -8.12 11.70
C ASN A 56 -7.23 -6.77 12.12
N VAL A 57 -7.06 -5.85 11.17
CA VAL A 57 -6.75 -4.44 11.45
C VAL A 57 -7.82 -3.52 10.87
N ASP A 58 -7.95 -2.32 11.44
CA ASP A 58 -8.91 -1.34 10.95
C ASP A 58 -8.56 -0.92 9.52
N PRO A 59 -9.53 -0.87 8.60
CA PRO A 59 -9.27 -0.40 7.23
C PRO A 59 -8.83 1.06 7.21
N VAL A 60 -7.89 1.36 6.32
CA VAL A 60 -7.42 2.71 6.04
C VAL A 60 -7.68 3.07 4.59
N ARG A 61 -7.87 4.35 4.30
CA ARG A 61 -8.03 4.81 2.93
C ARG A 61 -6.68 4.75 2.21
N THR A 62 -6.67 4.05 1.09
CA THR A 62 -5.47 3.92 0.26
C THR A 62 -5.38 5.06 -0.77
N CYS A 63 -4.22 5.19 -1.41
CA CYS A 63 -4.05 6.04 -2.58
C CYS A 63 -4.08 5.21 -3.85
N TRP A 64 -4.33 5.87 -4.98
CA TRP A 64 -4.27 5.25 -6.29
C TRP A 64 -3.80 6.23 -7.36
N THR A 65 -3.30 5.71 -8.46
CA THR A 65 -2.91 6.48 -9.65
C THR A 65 -3.20 5.66 -10.90
N LEU A 66 -3.43 6.32 -12.02
CA LEU A 66 -3.45 5.64 -13.31
C LEU A 66 -2.02 5.30 -13.75
N LEU A 67 -1.87 4.18 -14.42
CA LEU A 67 -0.62 3.78 -15.07
C LEU A 67 -0.73 3.94 -16.59
N GLU A 68 0.36 4.33 -17.21
CA GLU A 68 0.52 4.22 -18.66
C GLU A 68 0.84 2.75 -19.02
N ALA A 69 -0.21 1.93 -19.05
CA ALA A 69 -0.09 0.50 -19.35
C ALA A 69 -1.14 0.08 -20.38
N LYS A 70 -0.73 -0.75 -21.32
CA LYS A 70 -1.62 -1.25 -22.40
C LYS A 70 -2.53 -2.39 -21.96
N ASP A 71 -2.20 -3.09 -20.91
CA ASP A 71 -2.92 -4.24 -20.35
C ASP A 71 -2.52 -4.49 -18.89
N ILE A 72 -3.29 -5.35 -18.20
CA ILE A 72 -3.04 -5.75 -16.80
C ILE A 72 -1.66 -6.41 -16.65
N GLY A 73 -1.24 -7.25 -17.59
CA GLY A 73 0.06 -7.92 -17.53
C GLY A 73 1.23 -6.94 -17.53
N THR A 74 1.14 -5.90 -18.38
CA THR A 74 2.12 -4.80 -18.40
C THR A 74 2.14 -4.03 -17.08
N ALA A 75 0.97 -3.67 -16.53
CA ALA A 75 0.85 -2.99 -15.25
C ALA A 75 1.43 -3.83 -14.10
N MET A 76 1.12 -5.12 -14.04
CA MET A 76 1.69 -6.05 -13.05
C MET A 76 3.21 -6.13 -13.14
N SER A 77 3.74 -6.24 -14.35
CA SER A 77 5.19 -6.35 -14.59
C SER A 77 5.93 -5.08 -14.17
N THR A 78 5.36 -3.92 -14.44
CA THR A 78 5.94 -2.63 -14.07
C THR A 78 5.95 -2.43 -12.55
N LEU A 79 4.83 -2.75 -11.88
CA LEU A 79 4.77 -2.70 -10.42
C LEU A 79 5.73 -3.72 -9.79
N ALA A 80 5.82 -4.93 -10.33
CA ALA A 80 6.74 -5.94 -9.86
C ALA A 80 8.21 -5.49 -9.98
N SER A 81 8.58 -4.90 -11.11
CA SER A 81 9.92 -4.33 -11.33
C SER A 81 10.26 -3.28 -10.28
N ARG A 82 9.34 -2.33 -10.04
CA ARG A 82 9.50 -1.30 -9.01
C ARG A 82 9.70 -1.88 -7.61
N GLU A 83 9.00 -2.98 -7.27
CA GLU A 83 9.10 -3.65 -5.97
C GLU A 83 10.25 -4.66 -5.88
N GLY A 84 11.01 -4.86 -6.95
CA GLY A 84 12.08 -5.86 -7.01
C GLY A 84 11.56 -7.30 -6.96
N ILE A 85 10.34 -7.53 -7.44
CA ILE A 85 9.68 -8.83 -7.53
C ILE A 85 9.92 -9.39 -8.93
N SER A 86 10.39 -10.63 -9.04
CA SER A 86 10.72 -11.24 -10.33
C SER A 86 10.28 -12.70 -10.43
N GLY A 87 10.25 -13.22 -11.66
CA GLY A 87 9.96 -14.61 -11.96
C GLY A 87 8.57 -15.05 -11.48
N LYS A 88 8.49 -16.25 -10.94
CA LYS A 88 7.23 -16.86 -10.48
C LYS A 88 6.53 -16.07 -9.35
N ARG A 89 7.27 -15.22 -8.64
CA ARG A 89 6.72 -14.41 -7.55
C ARG A 89 5.79 -13.31 -8.03
N VAL A 90 5.91 -12.84 -9.26
CA VAL A 90 5.02 -11.82 -9.83
C VAL A 90 3.56 -12.25 -9.73
N ALA A 91 3.25 -13.48 -10.12
CA ALA A 91 1.88 -14.03 -10.07
C ALA A 91 1.33 -14.20 -8.66
N MET A 92 2.20 -14.29 -7.64
CA MET A 92 1.77 -14.47 -6.23
C MET A 92 1.74 -13.15 -5.46
N ASP A 93 2.77 -12.32 -5.67
CA ASP A 93 3.05 -11.14 -4.86
C ASP A 93 2.47 -9.84 -5.46
N ILE A 94 1.94 -9.89 -6.70
CA ILE A 94 1.17 -8.80 -7.31
C ILE A 94 -0.28 -9.22 -7.42
N GLY A 95 -1.16 -8.47 -6.76
CA GLY A 95 -2.60 -8.60 -6.90
C GLY A 95 -3.11 -7.83 -8.10
N TYR A 96 -4.20 -8.29 -8.70
CA TYR A 96 -4.87 -7.60 -9.80
C TYR A 96 -6.36 -7.88 -9.82
N CYS A 97 -7.10 -6.98 -10.43
CA CYS A 97 -8.42 -7.25 -10.97
C CYS A 97 -8.51 -6.67 -12.39
N ASP A 98 -9.04 -7.46 -13.30
CA ASP A 98 -9.37 -7.09 -14.68
C ASP A 98 -10.89 -7.08 -14.82
N LEU A 99 -11.49 -5.91 -14.91
CA LEU A 99 -12.94 -5.75 -14.95
C LEU A 99 -13.51 -6.15 -16.30
N SER A 100 -12.69 -6.17 -17.35
CA SER A 100 -13.13 -6.58 -18.70
C SER A 100 -13.36 -8.09 -18.79
N THR A 101 -12.55 -8.87 -18.09
CA THR A 101 -12.64 -10.34 -18.08
C THR A 101 -13.29 -10.90 -16.81
N GLY A 102 -13.42 -10.08 -15.75
CA GLY A 102 -13.84 -10.49 -14.41
C GLY A 102 -12.77 -11.30 -13.65
N MET A 103 -11.57 -11.45 -14.20
CA MET A 103 -10.48 -12.17 -13.54
C MET A 103 -9.85 -11.32 -12.46
N HIS A 104 -9.58 -11.93 -11.31
CA HIS A 104 -8.89 -11.26 -10.22
C HIS A 104 -8.05 -12.22 -9.37
N HIS A 105 -7.04 -11.69 -8.71
CA HIS A 105 -6.15 -12.41 -7.80
C HIS A 105 -5.63 -11.49 -6.71
N GLY A 106 -5.50 -12.01 -5.49
CA GLY A 106 -4.90 -11.33 -4.36
C GLY A 106 -5.87 -11.03 -3.22
N LEU A 107 -5.31 -10.57 -2.11
CA LEU A 107 -6.09 -10.19 -0.92
C LEU A 107 -7.01 -9.01 -1.25
N ARG A 108 -8.26 -9.09 -0.76
CA ARG A 108 -9.30 -8.06 -0.95
C ARG A 108 -9.66 -7.77 -2.41
N ALA A 109 -9.41 -8.71 -3.32
CA ALA A 109 -9.66 -8.52 -4.75
C ALA A 109 -11.12 -8.14 -5.06
N ASN A 110 -12.10 -8.73 -4.38
CA ASN A 110 -13.53 -8.41 -4.56
C ASN A 110 -13.85 -6.97 -4.11
N ASP A 111 -13.31 -6.53 -2.98
CA ASP A 111 -13.52 -5.18 -2.45
C ASP A 111 -12.90 -4.13 -3.38
N ILE A 112 -11.70 -4.44 -3.91
CA ILE A 112 -10.99 -3.60 -4.86
C ILE A 112 -11.74 -3.54 -6.20
N ALA A 113 -12.23 -4.66 -6.71
CA ALA A 113 -13.00 -4.71 -7.96
C ALA A 113 -14.30 -3.91 -7.86
N ALA A 114 -15.02 -4.01 -6.74
CA ALA A 114 -16.24 -3.23 -6.49
C ALA A 114 -15.95 -1.72 -6.47
N TRP A 115 -14.85 -1.31 -5.81
CA TRP A 115 -14.41 0.10 -5.81
C TRP A 115 -14.03 0.55 -7.22
N ALA A 116 -13.28 -0.25 -7.98
CA ALA A 116 -12.80 0.07 -9.32
C ALA A 116 -13.95 0.29 -10.32
N ALA A 117 -15.00 -0.53 -10.21
CA ALA A 117 -16.21 -0.39 -11.03
C ALA A 117 -16.88 0.98 -10.85
N GLY A 118 -16.90 1.51 -9.61
CA GLY A 118 -17.41 2.85 -9.31
C GLY A 118 -16.54 4.01 -9.82
N HIS A 119 -15.29 3.73 -10.26
CA HIS A 119 -14.33 4.71 -10.76
C HIS A 119 -14.08 4.61 -12.26
N GLU A 120 -14.90 3.85 -12.97
CA GLU A 120 -14.78 3.64 -14.44
C GLU A 120 -13.38 3.14 -14.85
N LEU A 121 -12.79 2.27 -14.05
CA LEU A 121 -11.50 1.64 -14.32
C LEU A 121 -11.70 0.33 -15.07
N ASP A 122 -10.78 0.00 -15.96
CA ASP A 122 -10.77 -1.27 -16.68
C ASP A 122 -9.98 -2.34 -15.88
N GLY A 123 -9.10 -1.90 -14.97
CA GLY A 123 -8.38 -2.81 -14.10
C GLY A 123 -7.58 -2.11 -13.00
N VAL A 124 -7.12 -2.90 -12.04
CA VAL A 124 -6.32 -2.42 -10.89
C VAL A 124 -5.24 -3.42 -10.56
N VAL A 125 -4.04 -2.92 -10.18
CA VAL A 125 -2.93 -3.72 -9.66
C VAL A 125 -2.47 -3.19 -8.29
N TRP A 126 -1.95 -4.09 -7.45
CA TRP A 126 -1.42 -3.74 -6.12
C TRP A 126 -0.38 -4.73 -5.63
N THR A 127 0.40 -4.37 -4.62
CA THR A 127 1.31 -5.31 -3.95
C THR A 127 0.52 -6.25 -3.06
N ASN A 128 0.64 -7.56 -3.30
CA ASN A 128 -0.05 -8.64 -2.59
C ASN A 128 0.92 -9.46 -1.73
N LEU A 129 1.83 -8.77 -1.05
CA LEU A 129 2.83 -9.42 -0.22
C LEU A 129 2.20 -9.99 1.06
N PRO A 130 2.57 -11.21 1.48
CA PRO A 130 2.02 -11.83 2.68
C PRO A 130 2.51 -11.13 3.95
N CYS A 131 1.67 -11.12 4.99
CA CYS A 131 2.10 -10.79 6.35
C CYS A 131 3.16 -11.77 6.82
N GLY A 132 4.12 -11.30 7.66
CA GLY A 132 5.10 -12.18 8.29
C GLY A 132 6.38 -11.48 8.74
N PHE A 133 6.91 -11.99 9.85
CA PHE A 133 8.20 -11.59 10.41
C PHE A 133 9.11 -12.80 10.46
N LYS A 134 10.34 -12.68 9.98
CA LYS A 134 11.31 -13.80 9.89
C LYS A 134 11.67 -14.39 11.24
N ASN A 135 11.58 -13.60 12.32
CA ASN A 135 11.94 -13.99 13.69
C ASN A 135 10.79 -13.73 14.68
N SER A 136 9.55 -13.90 14.28
CA SER A 136 8.41 -13.45 15.06
C SER A 136 7.99 -14.33 16.21
N ARG A 137 8.66 -14.18 17.36
CA ARG A 137 8.01 -14.46 18.67
C ARG A 137 7.35 -13.22 19.28
N HIS A 138 7.41 -12.06 18.65
CA HIS A 138 6.87 -10.82 19.19
C HIS A 138 6.09 -10.03 18.12
N ILE A 139 4.85 -10.47 17.85
CA ILE A 139 3.85 -9.56 17.32
C ILE A 139 3.53 -8.60 18.46
N LEU A 140 4.10 -7.40 18.42
CA LEU A 140 3.73 -6.33 19.32
C LEU A 140 2.28 -5.93 19.01
N ARG A 141 1.34 -6.47 19.76
CA ARG A 141 -0.01 -5.95 19.83
C ARG A 141 0.09 -4.56 20.45
N LEU A 142 0.10 -3.54 19.63
CA LEU A 142 0.03 -2.17 20.12
C LEU A 142 -1.28 -2.00 20.86
N THR A 143 -1.19 -1.55 22.09
CA THR A 143 -2.39 -1.28 22.90
C THR A 143 -3.21 -0.17 22.24
N PRO A 144 -4.56 -0.18 22.39
CA PRO A 144 -5.43 0.89 21.90
C PRO A 144 -4.99 2.30 22.35
N THR A 145 -4.38 2.39 23.53
CA THR A 145 -3.84 3.64 24.10
C THR A 145 -2.66 4.18 23.29
N LEU A 146 -1.75 3.33 22.85
CA LEU A 146 -0.61 3.72 22.02
C LEU A 146 -1.08 4.19 20.65
N LYS A 147 -2.04 3.46 20.04
CA LYS A 147 -2.70 3.88 18.78
C LYS A 147 -3.32 5.27 18.89
N LYS A 148 -3.99 5.57 20.01
CA LYS A 148 -4.60 6.87 20.28
C LYS A 148 -3.55 7.99 20.43
N SER A 149 -2.45 7.73 21.14
CA SER A 149 -1.35 8.68 21.31
C SER A 149 -0.67 9.02 19.99
N ILE A 150 -0.44 8.04 19.14
CA ILE A 150 0.15 8.21 17.81
C ILE A 150 -0.75 9.04 16.91
N ARG A 151 -2.06 8.74 16.88
CA ARG A 151 -3.05 9.55 16.14
C ARG A 151 -3.10 11.00 16.62
N SER A 152 -2.94 11.25 17.93
CA SER A 152 -2.90 12.60 18.50
C SER A 152 -1.63 13.36 18.11
N PHE A 153 -0.49 12.70 18.10
CA PHE A 153 0.79 13.29 17.71
C PHE A 153 0.81 13.68 16.23
N SER A 154 0.30 12.81 15.37
CA SER A 154 0.20 13.05 13.92
C SER A 154 -0.67 14.25 13.56
N LYS A 155 -1.73 14.52 14.32
CA LYS A 155 -2.59 15.71 14.11
C LYS A 155 -1.88 17.05 14.39
N ARG A 156 -0.72 17.03 15.10
CA ARG A 156 0.04 18.22 15.46
C ARG A 156 1.18 18.55 14.49
N LEU A 157 1.49 17.65 13.56
CA LEU A 157 2.58 17.81 12.61
C LEU A 157 2.06 18.22 11.23
N LEU A 158 2.07 19.54 10.96
CA LEU A 158 2.04 20.24 9.66
C LEU A 158 0.70 20.40 8.91
N PRO A 159 0.26 21.66 8.75
CA PRO A 159 -0.93 22.01 7.95
C PRO A 159 -0.66 22.15 6.44
N GLY A 160 0.20 21.38 5.84
CA GLY A 160 0.49 21.50 4.41
C GLY A 160 0.69 20.20 3.64
N CYS A 161 0.84 19.08 4.35
CA CYS A 161 1.06 17.76 3.76
C CYS A 161 -0.07 16.79 4.09
N LEU A 162 -1.31 17.27 3.99
CA LEU A 162 -2.52 16.55 4.45
C LEU A 162 -2.66 15.11 3.95
N PRO A 163 -2.39 14.71 2.70
CA PRO A 163 -2.59 13.32 2.29
C PRO A 163 -1.57 12.35 2.89
N ILE A 164 -0.30 12.75 2.95
CA ILE A 164 0.80 11.91 3.46
C ILE A 164 0.74 11.82 4.98
N VAL A 165 0.38 12.92 5.65
CA VAL A 165 0.29 12.99 7.12
C VAL A 165 -0.93 12.23 7.64
N LEU A 166 -2.08 12.31 6.98
CA LEU A 166 -3.25 11.50 7.31
C LEU A 166 -2.95 10.00 7.11
N TRP A 167 -2.27 9.67 6.04
CA TRP A 167 -1.87 8.31 5.75
C TRP A 167 -0.83 7.79 6.76
N LEU A 168 0.22 8.57 7.06
CA LEU A 168 1.18 8.26 8.12
C LEU A 168 0.53 8.18 9.50
N SER A 169 -0.49 8.99 9.79
CA SER A 169 -1.19 8.95 11.08
C SER A 169 -2.03 7.68 11.26
N GLN A 170 -2.51 7.13 10.18
CA GLN A 170 -3.22 5.85 10.17
C GLN A 170 -2.25 4.66 10.28
N CYS A 171 -1.04 4.78 9.71
CA CYS A 171 -0.02 3.73 9.69
C CYS A 171 1.08 3.87 10.75
N LEU A 172 1.13 4.97 11.51
CA LEU A 172 2.21 5.31 12.47
C LEU A 172 2.31 4.36 13.69
N THR A 173 1.36 3.44 13.82
CA THR A 173 1.40 2.45 14.91
C THR A 173 2.67 1.61 14.89
N SER A 174 3.24 1.38 13.72
CA SER A 174 4.43 0.54 13.55
C SER A 174 5.73 1.32 13.38
N PHE A 175 5.66 2.62 13.06
CA PHE A 175 6.85 3.46 12.93
C PHE A 175 7.60 3.64 14.26
N ILE A 176 6.89 3.70 15.38
CA ILE A 176 7.50 3.81 16.72
C ILE A 176 8.28 2.54 17.08
N ILE A 177 7.83 1.37 16.64
CA ILE A 177 8.54 0.11 16.89
C ILE A 177 9.85 0.07 16.11
N TRP A 178 9.86 0.58 14.90
CA TRP A 178 11.08 0.71 14.09
C TRP A 178 12.04 1.73 14.69
N PHE A 179 11.55 2.87 15.17
CA PHE A 179 12.35 3.95 15.76
C PHE A 179 12.95 3.54 17.12
N SER A 180 12.23 2.80 17.96
CA SER A 180 12.76 2.34 19.25
C SER A 180 13.85 1.24 19.13
N ARG A 181 13.94 0.57 17.98
CA ARG A 181 15.01 -0.40 17.68
C ARG A 181 16.28 0.22 17.10
N MET A 182 16.22 1.43 16.59
CA MET A 182 17.38 2.17 16.11
C MET A 182 18.04 2.96 17.25
N HIS A 183 18.56 2.41 18.28
CA HIS A 183 19.43 3.00 19.32
C HIS A 183 19.83 4.50 19.12
N TRP A 184 18.83 5.35 18.89
CA TRP A 184 19.03 6.79 18.89
C TRP A 184 18.76 7.30 20.29
N PRO A 185 19.67 8.10 20.89
CA PRO A 185 19.42 8.66 22.21
C PRO A 185 18.15 9.50 22.18
N ILE A 186 17.26 9.21 23.12
CA ILE A 186 16.07 10.03 23.38
C ILE A 186 16.58 11.43 23.72
N ILE A 187 16.37 12.36 22.80
CA ILE A 187 16.54 13.78 23.13
C ILE A 187 15.34 14.14 24.01
N SER A 188 15.60 14.24 25.30
CA SER A 188 14.65 14.82 26.26
C SER A 188 14.42 16.28 25.88
N ILE A 189 13.16 16.63 25.59
CA ILE A 189 12.67 18.01 25.57
C ILE A 189 11.76 18.18 26.77
#